data_2e572942e0a51346efb4c1dc953956bc
#
_entry.id   2e572942e0a51346efb4c1dc953956bc
#
_cell.length_a   1.000
_cell.length_b   1.000
_cell.length_c   1.000
_cell.angle_alpha   90.00
_cell.angle_beta   90.00
_cell.angle_gamma   90.00
#
_symmetry.space_group_name_H-M   'P 1'
#
loop_
_entity.id
_entity.type
_entity.pdbx_description
1 polymer ?
#
loop_
_entity_poly.entity_id
_entity_poly.type
_entity_poly.pdbx_seq_one_letter_code
_entity_poly.pdbx_strand_id
1 'polypeptide(L)'
;GTAGGTGGVLEFAGSTIRNLSMEARMSMCNMSIEAGARAGLVAPDEKTLNYLRGRPLVPQGEEWERASKYWLSLASDPGATYDKIVRIDAKDIPPTVTWGTSPQDTVPITGQVPDPKNAPNEELANEWTHSLKYMGLEPNTPVEQIKIDKVFIGSCTNSRIEDLRAAARILHGRKVSPHVQAMLVPGSGLVKKQAEAEGLDAVFKAAGFDWREAGCSMCLGMNPDQLSPGERCASTSNRNFEGRQGAGGRTHLMSPAMAAAAAVTGYLTDVRKLTAGDLPGFPAATTQYDLPEKDSRMFIEEGILHAPATSAPPSSSATQNASANGANDKSVNDNDGQVYASAGDASES
;
A
#
# COMPACT_ATOMS: atom_id res chain seq x y z
N GLY A 1 -6.84 -2.08 -15.11
CA GLY A 1 -7.37 -3.25 -14.43
C GLY A 1 -6.28 -4.29 -14.17
N THR A 2 -6.64 -5.47 -13.70
CA THR A 2 -5.71 -6.54 -13.30
C THR A 2 -4.83 -7.08 -14.44
N ALA A 3 -5.15 -6.80 -15.68
CA ALA A 3 -4.34 -7.15 -16.86
C ALA A 3 -3.63 -5.94 -17.50
N GLY A 4 -3.77 -4.75 -16.95
CA GLY A 4 -3.26 -3.52 -17.55
C GLY A 4 -1.75 -3.42 -17.68
N GLY A 5 -1.01 -4.17 -16.88
CA GLY A 5 0.45 -4.26 -16.88
C GLY A 5 1.00 -5.63 -17.27
N THR A 6 0.17 -6.51 -17.85
CA THR A 6 0.55 -7.90 -18.14
C THR A 6 1.82 -7.98 -18.98
N GLY A 7 2.80 -8.74 -18.47
CA GLY A 7 4.08 -8.94 -19.12
C GLY A 7 5.08 -7.77 -19.01
N GLY A 8 4.63 -6.59 -18.58
CA GLY A 8 5.42 -5.38 -18.47
C GLY A 8 6.05 -5.15 -17.10
N VAL A 9 6.79 -4.06 -17.01
CA VAL A 9 7.31 -3.49 -15.77
C VAL A 9 6.74 -2.08 -15.64
N LEU A 10 6.24 -1.72 -14.45
CA LEU A 10 5.67 -0.41 -14.18
C LEU A 10 6.73 0.49 -13.53
N GLU A 11 7.03 1.61 -14.12
CA GLU A 11 7.81 2.68 -13.47
C GLU A 11 6.85 3.78 -12.99
N PHE A 12 6.93 4.09 -11.70
CA PHE A 12 6.15 5.16 -11.09
C PHE A 12 7.02 6.39 -10.93
N ALA A 13 6.61 7.50 -11.51
CA ALA A 13 7.38 8.75 -11.51
C ALA A 13 6.48 9.97 -11.29
N GLY A 14 7.09 11.15 -11.19
CA GLY A 14 6.42 12.43 -11.03
C GLY A 14 6.52 13.00 -9.61
N SER A 15 6.03 14.23 -9.42
CA SER A 15 6.17 14.98 -8.18
C SER A 15 5.48 14.28 -7.00
N THR A 16 4.30 13.73 -7.21
CA THR A 16 3.57 12.99 -6.19
C THR A 16 4.37 11.77 -5.72
N ILE A 17 4.96 11.00 -6.64
CA ILE A 17 5.76 9.81 -6.30
C ILE A 17 7.02 10.20 -5.54
N ARG A 18 7.71 11.27 -5.95
CA ARG A 18 8.86 11.79 -5.20
C ARG A 18 8.51 12.24 -3.78
N ASN A 19 7.28 12.71 -3.57
CA ASN A 19 6.80 13.13 -2.25
C ASN A 19 6.31 11.99 -1.36
N LEU A 20 6.02 10.80 -1.91
CA LEU A 20 5.63 9.64 -1.12
C LEU A 20 6.76 9.19 -0.17
N SER A 21 6.37 8.62 0.97
CA SER A 21 7.27 7.89 1.86
C SER A 21 7.85 6.64 1.19
N MET A 22 8.89 6.05 1.77
CA MET A 22 9.42 4.78 1.28
C MET A 22 8.42 3.65 1.44
N GLU A 23 7.66 3.63 2.52
CA GLU A 23 6.61 2.65 2.78
C GLU A 23 5.53 2.69 1.68
N ALA A 24 5.05 3.89 1.33
CA ALA A 24 4.08 4.07 0.26
C ALA A 24 4.64 3.65 -1.12
N ARG A 25 5.91 4.00 -1.44
CA ARG A 25 6.56 3.55 -2.68
C ARG A 25 6.69 2.02 -2.73
N MET A 26 7.06 1.39 -1.62
CA MET A 26 7.15 -0.07 -1.54
C MET A 26 5.77 -0.72 -1.71
N SER A 27 4.70 -0.13 -1.16
CA SER A 27 3.33 -0.61 -1.37
C SER A 27 2.91 -0.52 -2.84
N MET A 28 3.20 0.58 -3.53
CA MET A 28 2.92 0.72 -4.96
C MET A 28 3.66 -0.31 -5.80
N CYS A 29 4.96 -0.52 -5.55
CA CYS A 29 5.74 -1.53 -6.26
C CYS A 29 5.22 -2.94 -5.97
N ASN A 30 4.84 -3.25 -4.72
CA ASN A 30 4.24 -4.53 -4.37
C ASN A 30 2.90 -4.75 -5.09
N MET A 31 2.04 -3.72 -5.15
CA MET A 31 0.74 -3.80 -5.79
C MET A 31 0.80 -3.83 -7.34
N SER A 32 1.95 -3.61 -7.95
CA SER A 32 2.12 -3.71 -9.41
C SER A 32 1.77 -5.10 -9.95
N ILE A 33 2.01 -6.14 -9.15
CA ILE A 33 1.67 -7.51 -9.52
C ILE A 33 0.15 -7.71 -9.67
N GLU A 34 -0.65 -6.93 -8.93
CA GLU A 34 -2.11 -6.97 -9.03
C GLU A 34 -2.62 -6.37 -10.35
N ALA A 35 -1.79 -5.57 -11.02
CA ALA A 35 -2.03 -5.11 -12.39
C ALA A 35 -1.51 -6.07 -13.47
N GLY A 36 -1.00 -7.25 -13.08
CA GLY A 36 -0.40 -8.23 -13.98
C GLY A 36 1.05 -7.95 -14.38
N ALA A 37 1.67 -6.91 -13.82
CA ALA A 37 3.06 -6.57 -14.12
C ALA A 37 4.05 -7.54 -13.48
N ARG A 38 5.22 -7.68 -14.09
CA ARG A 38 6.33 -8.50 -13.56
C ARG A 38 7.06 -7.79 -12.41
N ALA A 39 7.10 -6.47 -12.44
CA ALA A 39 7.71 -5.64 -11.39
C ALA A 39 7.12 -4.23 -11.36
N GLY A 40 7.33 -3.54 -10.25
CA GLY A 40 7.10 -2.11 -10.10
C GLY A 40 8.38 -1.43 -9.63
N LEU A 41 8.68 -0.25 -10.15
CA LEU A 41 9.89 0.50 -9.88
C LEU A 41 9.56 1.95 -9.48
N VAL A 42 10.34 2.48 -8.56
CA VAL A 42 10.47 3.91 -8.28
C VAL A 42 11.95 4.23 -8.31
N ALA A 43 12.36 5.22 -9.09
CA ALA A 43 13.75 5.63 -9.16
C ALA A 43 14.30 6.00 -7.77
N PRO A 44 15.50 5.54 -7.40
CA PRO A 44 16.15 5.96 -6.17
C PRO A 44 16.39 7.47 -6.17
N ASP A 45 16.14 8.11 -5.03
CA ASP A 45 16.36 9.53 -4.80
C ASP A 45 16.92 9.77 -3.38
N GLU A 46 17.08 11.03 -2.99
CA GLU A 46 17.56 11.39 -1.65
C GLU A 46 16.71 10.79 -0.51
N LYS A 47 15.40 10.63 -0.73
CA LYS A 47 14.52 9.99 0.25
C LYS A 47 14.88 8.51 0.42
N THR A 48 15.24 7.83 -0.67
CA THR A 48 15.74 6.45 -0.64
C THR A 48 17.07 6.38 0.13
N LEU A 49 18.01 7.30 -0.14
CA LEU A 49 19.28 7.34 0.56
C LEU A 49 19.10 7.60 2.06
N ASN A 50 18.23 8.54 2.42
CA ASN A 50 17.93 8.86 3.81
C ASN A 50 17.28 7.69 4.55
N TYR A 51 16.41 6.94 3.87
CA TYR A 51 15.81 5.72 4.43
C TYR A 51 16.83 4.62 4.69
N LEU A 52 17.86 4.49 3.86
CA LEU A 52 18.89 3.47 3.98
C LEU A 52 20.00 3.85 4.97
N ARG A 53 20.29 5.14 5.10
CA ARG A 53 21.42 5.64 5.89
C ARG A 53 21.37 5.14 7.34
N GLY A 54 22.48 4.53 7.77
CA GLY A 54 22.62 4.00 9.14
C GLY A 54 21.90 2.70 9.43
N ARG A 55 21.28 2.08 8.42
CA ARG A 55 20.72 0.73 8.60
C ARG A 55 21.83 -0.32 8.60
N PRO A 56 21.68 -1.45 9.34
CA PRO A 56 22.60 -2.57 9.27
C PRO A 56 22.72 -3.09 7.84
N LEU A 57 23.87 -3.61 7.50
CA LEU A 57 24.19 -4.19 6.19
C LEU A 57 24.22 -3.16 5.05
N VAL A 58 23.98 -1.89 5.32
CA VAL A 58 24.16 -0.82 4.34
C VAL A 58 25.63 -0.40 4.35
N PRO A 59 26.27 -0.18 3.18
CA PRO A 59 27.64 0.30 3.08
C PRO A 59 27.86 1.57 3.91
N GLN A 60 29.07 1.76 4.46
CA GLN A 60 29.44 2.92 5.25
C GLN A 60 30.71 3.58 4.70
N GLY A 61 30.97 4.83 5.10
CA GLY A 61 32.16 5.58 4.68
C GLY A 61 32.25 5.69 3.16
N GLU A 62 33.44 5.45 2.61
CA GLU A 62 33.70 5.53 1.16
C GLU A 62 32.81 4.57 0.33
N GLU A 63 32.49 3.42 0.88
CA GLU A 63 31.57 2.46 0.25
C GLU A 63 30.15 3.02 0.13
N TRP A 64 29.70 3.78 1.12
CA TRP A 64 28.41 4.48 1.05
C TRP A 64 28.41 5.52 -0.07
N GLU A 65 29.45 6.34 -0.19
CA GLU A 65 29.56 7.35 -1.24
C GLU A 65 29.52 6.72 -2.65
N ARG A 66 30.26 5.61 -2.81
CA ARG A 66 30.25 4.86 -4.08
C ARG A 66 28.89 4.25 -4.38
N ALA A 67 28.26 3.61 -3.41
CA ALA A 67 26.98 2.98 -3.54
C ALA A 67 25.86 4.00 -3.81
N SER A 68 25.85 5.11 -3.07
CA SER A 68 24.86 6.18 -3.25
C SER A 68 24.90 6.79 -4.64
N LYS A 69 26.13 7.08 -5.14
CA LYS A 69 26.32 7.57 -6.50
C LYS A 69 25.80 6.56 -7.54
N TYR A 70 26.11 5.29 -7.35
CA TYR A 70 25.60 4.24 -8.24
C TYR A 70 24.07 4.14 -8.18
N TRP A 71 23.46 4.11 -7.00
CA TRP A 71 22.00 4.01 -6.87
C TRP A 71 21.30 5.19 -7.53
N LEU A 72 21.77 6.41 -7.32
CA LEU A 72 21.18 7.59 -7.98
C LEU A 72 21.31 7.56 -9.51
N SER A 73 22.30 6.85 -10.05
CA SER A 73 22.45 6.70 -11.50
C SER A 73 21.48 5.67 -12.12
N LEU A 74 20.68 4.98 -11.31
CA LEU A 74 19.68 4.01 -11.80
C LEU A 74 18.35 4.66 -12.23
N ALA A 75 18.21 5.96 -12.09
CA ALA A 75 17.07 6.68 -12.65
C ALA A 75 17.04 6.54 -14.17
N SER A 76 15.85 6.44 -14.74
CA SER A 76 15.68 6.40 -16.20
C SER A 76 16.26 7.64 -16.86
N ASP A 77 16.91 7.44 -18.00
CA ASP A 77 17.56 8.52 -18.74
C ASP A 77 16.53 9.56 -19.25
N PRO A 78 16.92 10.85 -19.33
CA PRO A 78 16.12 11.85 -20.00
C PRO A 78 15.82 11.43 -21.44
N GLY A 79 14.54 11.34 -21.80
CA GLY A 79 14.12 10.90 -23.13
C GLY A 79 14.00 9.40 -23.31
N ALA A 80 14.07 8.62 -22.23
CA ALA A 80 13.73 7.20 -22.27
C ALA A 80 12.36 6.96 -22.93
N THR A 81 12.26 5.92 -23.74
CA THR A 81 11.03 5.53 -24.42
C THR A 81 10.30 4.44 -23.65
N TYR A 82 8.98 4.52 -23.61
CA TYR A 82 8.12 3.58 -22.94
C TYR A 82 7.03 3.11 -23.90
N ASP A 83 6.65 1.84 -23.84
CA ASP A 83 5.57 1.30 -24.68
C ASP A 83 4.24 2.00 -24.40
N LYS A 84 4.02 2.39 -23.14
CA LYS A 84 2.82 3.09 -22.72
C LYS A 84 3.10 4.07 -21.59
N ILE A 85 2.54 5.27 -21.71
CA ILE A 85 2.58 6.29 -20.65
C ILE A 85 1.14 6.56 -20.19
N VAL A 86 0.89 6.42 -18.90
CA VAL A 86 -0.37 6.80 -18.27
C VAL A 86 -0.11 7.96 -17.33
N ARG A 87 -0.81 9.08 -17.53
CA ARG A 87 -0.72 10.27 -16.68
C ARG A 87 -1.97 10.36 -15.82
N ILE A 88 -1.79 10.51 -14.51
CA ILE A 88 -2.87 10.64 -13.53
C ILE A 88 -2.53 11.83 -12.64
N ASP A 89 -3.46 12.77 -12.52
CA ASP A 89 -3.36 13.83 -11.53
C ASP A 89 -3.76 13.26 -10.17
N ALA A 90 -2.85 13.35 -9.19
CA ALA A 90 -3.09 12.79 -7.86
C ALA A 90 -4.30 13.39 -7.13
N LYS A 91 -4.68 14.65 -7.48
CA LYS A 91 -5.88 15.30 -6.91
C LYS A 91 -7.19 14.60 -7.35
N ASP A 92 -7.15 13.87 -8.48
CA ASP A 92 -8.31 13.15 -9.02
C ASP A 92 -8.47 11.75 -8.40
N ILE A 93 -7.58 11.36 -7.48
CA ILE A 93 -7.64 10.07 -6.77
C ILE A 93 -8.29 10.26 -5.40
N PRO A 94 -9.60 10.00 -5.26
CA PRO A 94 -10.27 10.04 -3.95
C PRO A 94 -9.90 8.81 -3.11
N PRO A 95 -10.20 8.80 -1.81
CA PRO A 95 -10.21 7.57 -1.02
C PRO A 95 -11.08 6.51 -1.69
N THR A 96 -10.48 5.36 -1.95
CA THR A 96 -11.05 4.32 -2.81
C THR A 96 -11.14 2.99 -2.06
N VAL A 97 -12.18 2.21 -2.31
CA VAL A 97 -12.38 0.86 -1.78
C VAL A 97 -12.75 -0.10 -2.89
N THR A 98 -12.54 -1.39 -2.67
CA THR A 98 -13.09 -2.41 -3.56
C THR A 98 -14.53 -2.75 -3.15
N TRP A 99 -15.40 -2.94 -4.14
CA TRP A 99 -16.79 -3.37 -3.96
C TRP A 99 -17.00 -4.83 -4.39
N GLY A 100 -16.14 -5.37 -5.25
CA GLY A 100 -16.27 -6.70 -5.84
C GLY A 100 -15.19 -7.67 -5.40
N THR A 101 -14.93 -8.68 -6.21
CA THR A 101 -14.05 -9.84 -5.92
C THR A 101 -12.66 -9.71 -6.54
N SER A 102 -12.32 -8.55 -7.09
CA SER A 102 -11.04 -8.26 -7.71
C SER A 102 -10.49 -6.92 -7.21
N PRO A 103 -9.16 -6.72 -7.11
CA PRO A 103 -8.56 -5.42 -6.80
C PRO A 103 -8.90 -4.30 -7.80
N GLN A 104 -9.35 -4.64 -9.01
CA GLN A 104 -9.82 -3.67 -10.01
C GLN A 104 -11.26 -3.17 -9.77
N ASP A 105 -12.06 -3.90 -9.00
CA ASP A 105 -13.46 -3.58 -8.71
C ASP A 105 -13.54 -2.46 -7.68
N THR A 106 -13.09 -1.27 -8.06
CA THR A 106 -12.95 -0.13 -7.16
C THR A 106 -13.96 0.96 -7.43
N VAL A 107 -14.34 1.66 -6.36
CA VAL A 107 -15.14 2.88 -6.41
C VAL A 107 -14.64 3.88 -5.38
N PRO A 108 -14.86 5.18 -5.60
CA PRO A 108 -14.68 6.17 -4.54
C PRO A 108 -15.53 5.81 -3.31
N ILE A 109 -15.01 6.07 -2.11
CA ILE A 109 -15.74 5.83 -0.86
C ILE A 109 -17.09 6.56 -0.81
N THR A 110 -17.18 7.71 -1.44
CA THR A 110 -18.41 8.52 -1.56
C THR A 110 -19.31 8.09 -2.72
N GLY A 111 -18.94 7.04 -3.44
CA GLY A 111 -19.67 6.54 -4.59
C GLY A 111 -20.73 5.49 -4.24
N GLN A 112 -21.13 4.76 -5.25
CA GLN A 112 -22.13 3.67 -5.16
C GLN A 112 -21.59 2.42 -5.82
N VAL A 113 -22.08 1.28 -5.39
CA VAL A 113 -21.84 -0.03 -6.00
C VAL A 113 -22.35 0.01 -7.45
N PRO A 114 -21.54 -0.37 -8.45
CA PRO A 114 -21.96 -0.32 -9.85
C PRO A 114 -23.19 -1.16 -10.17
N ASP A 115 -23.98 -0.68 -11.13
CA ASP A 115 -25.10 -1.44 -11.68
C ASP A 115 -24.65 -2.16 -12.96
N PRO A 116 -24.78 -3.49 -13.05
CA PRO A 116 -24.43 -4.26 -14.24
C PRO A 116 -25.09 -3.77 -15.53
N LYS A 117 -26.26 -3.13 -15.44
CA LYS A 117 -26.94 -2.51 -16.59
C LYS A 117 -26.15 -1.37 -17.23
N ASN A 118 -25.23 -0.77 -16.49
CA ASN A 118 -24.39 0.33 -16.93
C ASN A 118 -22.98 -0.14 -17.36
N ALA A 119 -22.74 -1.46 -17.41
CA ALA A 119 -21.45 -2.01 -17.82
C ALA A 119 -21.17 -1.71 -19.31
N PRO A 120 -19.93 -1.43 -19.71
CA PRO A 120 -19.55 -1.11 -21.08
C PRO A 120 -19.82 -2.22 -22.09
N ASN A 121 -19.85 -3.48 -21.63
CA ASN A 121 -20.12 -4.65 -22.46
C ASN A 121 -20.74 -5.77 -21.61
N GLU A 122 -21.24 -6.82 -22.29
CA GLU A 122 -21.92 -7.95 -21.66
C GLU A 122 -20.99 -8.79 -20.77
N GLU A 123 -19.72 -8.95 -21.14
CA GLU A 123 -18.73 -9.68 -20.36
C GLU A 123 -18.56 -9.03 -18.98
N LEU A 124 -18.34 -7.71 -18.95
CA LEU A 124 -18.20 -6.96 -17.70
C LEU A 124 -19.52 -6.91 -16.91
N ALA A 125 -20.68 -6.87 -17.58
CA ALA A 125 -21.98 -6.96 -16.91
C ALA A 125 -22.14 -8.30 -16.16
N ASN A 126 -21.70 -9.39 -16.77
CA ASN A 126 -21.72 -10.72 -16.17
C ASN A 126 -20.74 -10.82 -14.99
N GLU A 127 -19.53 -10.29 -15.13
CA GLU A 127 -18.54 -10.21 -14.03
C GLU A 127 -19.10 -9.40 -12.83
N TRP A 128 -19.67 -8.23 -13.09
CA TRP A 128 -20.28 -7.41 -12.03
C TRP A 128 -21.45 -8.12 -11.35
N THR A 129 -22.30 -8.79 -12.13
CA THR A 129 -23.42 -9.57 -11.59
C THR A 129 -22.93 -10.68 -10.67
N HIS A 130 -21.86 -11.39 -11.08
CA HIS A 130 -21.24 -12.43 -10.27
C HIS A 130 -20.65 -11.88 -8.98
N SER A 131 -19.86 -10.79 -9.08
CA SER A 131 -19.26 -10.11 -7.94
C SER A 131 -20.30 -9.60 -6.94
N LEU A 132 -21.39 -8.98 -7.40
CA LEU A 132 -22.50 -8.52 -6.56
C LEU A 132 -23.14 -9.68 -5.80
N LYS A 133 -23.40 -10.79 -6.48
CA LYS A 133 -23.97 -11.99 -5.88
C LYS A 133 -23.06 -12.54 -4.77
N TYR A 134 -21.76 -12.68 -5.05
CA TYR A 134 -20.79 -13.17 -4.05
C TYR A 134 -20.69 -12.22 -2.88
N MET A 135 -20.52 -10.93 -3.15
CA MET A 135 -20.39 -9.89 -2.13
C MET A 135 -21.71 -9.60 -1.40
N GLY A 136 -22.86 -10.14 -1.87
CA GLY A 136 -24.17 -9.88 -1.29
C GLY A 136 -24.48 -8.39 -1.24
N LEU A 137 -24.28 -7.71 -2.36
CA LEU A 137 -24.54 -6.28 -2.53
C LEU A 137 -25.59 -6.06 -3.59
N GLU A 138 -26.41 -5.04 -3.39
CA GLU A 138 -27.35 -4.58 -4.39
C GLU A 138 -26.74 -3.46 -5.23
N PRO A 139 -27.02 -3.40 -6.54
CA PRO A 139 -26.62 -2.28 -7.38
C PRO A 139 -27.04 -0.94 -6.80
N ASN A 140 -26.24 0.09 -7.05
CA ASN A 140 -26.47 1.47 -6.59
C ASN A 140 -26.51 1.66 -5.06
N THR A 141 -26.11 0.65 -4.27
CA THR A 141 -25.94 0.81 -2.83
C THR A 141 -24.84 1.84 -2.55
N PRO A 142 -25.10 2.92 -1.78
CA PRO A 142 -24.06 3.84 -1.35
C PRO A 142 -22.99 3.10 -0.54
N VAL A 143 -21.72 3.29 -0.90
CA VAL A 143 -20.59 2.56 -0.28
C VAL A 143 -20.58 2.73 1.24
N GLU A 144 -20.84 3.94 1.73
CA GLU A 144 -20.84 4.25 3.16
C GLU A 144 -22.02 3.63 3.94
N GLN A 145 -22.97 2.98 3.27
CA GLN A 145 -24.05 2.20 3.92
C GLN A 145 -23.70 0.71 4.04
N ILE A 146 -22.55 0.28 3.53
CA ILE A 146 -22.14 -1.11 3.60
C ILE A 146 -21.59 -1.38 5.01
N LYS A 147 -22.34 -2.18 5.77
CA LYS A 147 -21.99 -2.63 7.11
C LYS A 147 -20.88 -3.67 7.04
N ILE A 148 -19.96 -3.65 8.02
CA ILE A 148 -18.88 -4.64 8.16
C ILE A 148 -19.00 -5.41 9.45
N ASP A 149 -18.48 -6.63 9.48
CA ASP A 149 -18.45 -7.52 10.63
C ASP A 149 -17.04 -7.59 11.23
N LYS A 150 -16.00 -7.50 10.39
CA LYS A 150 -14.61 -7.59 10.81
C LYS A 150 -13.77 -6.49 10.19
N VAL A 151 -12.67 -6.17 10.87
CA VAL A 151 -11.58 -5.33 10.36
C VAL A 151 -10.27 -6.07 10.49
N PHE A 152 -9.52 -6.10 9.41
CA PHE A 152 -8.17 -6.62 9.37
C PHE A 152 -7.19 -5.53 8.93
N ILE A 153 -6.34 -5.08 9.85
CA ILE A 153 -5.17 -4.25 9.54
C ILE A 153 -3.95 -5.16 9.60
N GLY A 154 -3.37 -5.45 8.45
CA GLY A 154 -2.28 -6.42 8.35
C GLY A 154 -1.66 -6.42 6.98
N SER A 155 -0.92 -7.46 6.69
CA SER A 155 -0.09 -7.72 5.52
C SER A 155 1.28 -7.03 5.56
N CYS A 156 2.26 -7.64 4.89
CA CYS A 156 3.61 -7.07 4.75
C CYS A 156 3.61 -5.77 3.91
N THR A 157 2.54 -5.51 3.16
CA THR A 157 2.39 -4.34 2.29
C THR A 157 1.84 -3.14 3.05
N ASN A 158 0.77 -3.32 3.85
CA ASN A 158 -0.02 -2.24 4.44
C ASN A 158 -0.13 -2.35 5.97
N SER A 159 0.91 -2.85 6.64
CA SER A 159 1.04 -2.86 8.10
C SER A 159 2.48 -2.56 8.52
N ARG A 160 3.10 -1.61 7.84
CA ARG A 160 4.39 -1.04 8.19
C ARG A 160 4.20 -0.01 9.30
N ILE A 161 5.29 0.47 9.88
CA ILE A 161 5.19 1.40 11.02
C ILE A 161 4.39 2.66 10.71
N GLU A 162 4.53 3.21 9.50
CA GLU A 162 3.78 4.39 9.04
C GLU A 162 2.28 4.10 8.97
N ASP A 163 1.90 2.93 8.47
CA ASP A 163 0.50 2.50 8.38
C ASP A 163 -0.14 2.38 9.75
N LEU A 164 0.60 1.81 10.71
CA LEU A 164 0.15 1.68 12.10
C LEU A 164 -0.02 3.05 12.76
N ARG A 165 0.91 3.98 12.53
CA ARG A 165 0.80 5.37 13.01
C ARG A 165 -0.42 6.07 12.42
N ALA A 166 -0.68 5.89 11.11
CA ALA A 166 -1.84 6.48 10.45
C ALA A 166 -3.16 5.94 11.01
N ALA A 167 -3.27 4.63 11.19
CA ALA A 167 -4.45 3.99 11.78
C ALA A 167 -4.64 4.39 13.26
N ALA A 168 -3.55 4.43 14.05
CA ALA A 168 -3.59 4.83 15.45
C ALA A 168 -4.11 6.26 15.65
N ARG A 169 -3.76 7.19 14.75
CA ARG A 169 -4.31 8.57 14.78
C ARG A 169 -5.84 8.59 14.67
N ILE A 170 -6.41 7.70 13.85
CA ILE A 170 -7.87 7.59 13.72
C ILE A 170 -8.50 6.96 14.97
N LEU A 171 -7.82 6.00 15.59
CA LEU A 171 -8.34 5.25 16.74
C LEU A 171 -8.17 5.95 18.07
N HIS A 172 -7.25 6.90 18.19
CA HIS A 172 -6.94 7.56 19.45
C HIS A 172 -8.20 8.20 20.07
N GLY A 173 -8.50 7.81 21.30
CA GLY A 173 -9.69 8.26 22.02
C GLY A 173 -11.03 7.70 21.53
N ARG A 174 -11.03 6.75 20.58
CA ARG A 174 -12.23 6.10 20.03
C ARG A 174 -12.28 4.62 20.35
N LYS A 175 -13.43 4.03 20.15
CA LYS A 175 -13.68 2.60 20.33
C LYS A 175 -14.14 1.96 19.03
N VAL A 176 -13.77 0.71 18.84
CA VAL A 176 -14.32 -0.16 17.81
C VAL A 176 -15.82 -0.32 18.04
N SER A 177 -16.61 -0.26 16.97
CA SER A 177 -18.05 -0.49 17.02
C SER A 177 -18.38 -1.86 17.67
N PRO A 178 -19.37 -1.96 18.58
CA PRO A 178 -19.62 -3.16 19.39
C PRO A 178 -19.88 -4.44 18.58
N HIS A 179 -20.30 -4.31 17.33
CA HIS A 179 -20.57 -5.47 16.46
C HIS A 179 -19.39 -5.82 15.52
N VAL A 180 -18.28 -5.07 15.60
CA VAL A 180 -17.10 -5.31 14.76
C VAL A 180 -16.02 -6.03 15.56
N GLN A 181 -15.47 -7.08 14.98
CA GLN A 181 -14.25 -7.71 15.46
C GLN A 181 -13.05 -7.12 14.71
N ALA A 182 -12.19 -6.44 15.42
CA ALA A 182 -11.04 -5.76 14.81
C ALA A 182 -9.73 -6.42 15.22
N MET A 183 -8.89 -6.71 14.22
CA MET A 183 -7.61 -7.40 14.37
C MET A 183 -6.50 -6.60 13.74
N LEU A 184 -5.35 -6.53 14.38
CA LEU A 184 -4.13 -5.95 13.81
C LEU A 184 -2.97 -6.94 13.87
N VAL A 185 -2.31 -7.11 12.73
CA VAL A 185 -1.14 -7.96 12.55
C VAL A 185 0.00 -7.11 12.01
N PRO A 186 1.04 -6.79 12.81
CA PRO A 186 2.19 -6.01 12.33
C PRO A 186 2.90 -6.68 11.16
N GLY A 187 3.40 -5.90 10.22
CA GLY A 187 4.00 -6.40 8.98
C GLY A 187 5.31 -7.18 9.16
N SER A 188 5.97 -7.04 10.30
CA SER A 188 7.14 -7.83 10.70
C SER A 188 7.36 -7.76 12.20
N GLY A 189 8.19 -8.66 12.74
CA GLY A 189 8.58 -8.62 14.16
C GLY A 189 9.32 -7.34 14.54
N LEU A 190 10.10 -6.73 13.64
CA LEU A 190 10.77 -5.44 13.87
C LEU A 190 9.75 -4.30 13.93
N VAL A 191 8.77 -4.29 13.03
CA VAL A 191 7.67 -3.31 13.07
C VAL A 191 6.88 -3.45 14.36
N LYS A 192 6.60 -4.68 14.81
CA LYS A 192 5.90 -4.93 16.09
C LYS A 192 6.67 -4.32 17.25
N LYS A 193 7.97 -4.64 17.39
CA LYS A 193 8.83 -4.09 18.45
C LYS A 193 8.86 -2.56 18.43
N GLN A 194 8.98 -1.97 17.26
CA GLN A 194 8.97 -0.52 17.10
C GLN A 194 7.61 0.07 17.51
N ALA A 195 6.52 -0.50 17.05
CA ALA A 195 5.17 -0.05 17.38
C ALA A 195 4.90 -0.11 18.90
N GLU A 196 5.34 -1.19 19.57
CA GLU A 196 5.24 -1.35 21.02
C GLU A 196 6.10 -0.32 21.76
N ALA A 197 7.31 -0.06 21.28
CA ALA A 197 8.17 0.97 21.86
C ALA A 197 7.61 2.40 21.69
N GLU A 198 6.83 2.65 20.65
CA GLU A 198 6.11 3.90 20.42
C GLU A 198 4.75 3.96 21.15
N GLY A 199 4.32 2.88 21.82
CA GLY A 199 3.03 2.80 22.52
C GLY A 199 1.82 2.67 21.60
N LEU A 200 2.01 2.31 20.32
CA LEU A 200 0.90 2.14 19.38
C LEU A 200 -0.01 0.98 19.77
N ASP A 201 0.57 -0.12 20.28
CA ASP A 201 -0.18 -1.28 20.76
C ASP A 201 -1.19 -0.90 21.86
N ALA A 202 -0.82 0.01 22.74
CA ALA A 202 -1.72 0.51 23.78
C ALA A 202 -2.91 1.26 23.17
N VAL A 203 -2.71 2.05 22.10
CA VAL A 203 -3.79 2.74 21.38
C VAL A 203 -4.76 1.73 20.74
N PHE A 204 -4.23 0.74 20.02
CA PHE A 204 -5.04 -0.29 19.36
C PHE A 204 -5.82 -1.13 20.37
N LYS A 205 -5.16 -1.61 21.42
CA LYS A 205 -5.80 -2.36 22.52
C LYS A 205 -6.88 -1.53 23.23
N ALA A 206 -6.57 -0.26 23.52
CA ALA A 206 -7.54 0.65 24.12
C ALA A 206 -8.75 0.89 23.22
N ALA A 207 -8.57 0.92 21.90
CA ALA A 207 -9.68 1.03 20.95
C ALA A 207 -10.51 -0.26 20.87
N GLY A 208 -9.96 -1.42 21.22
CA GLY A 208 -10.62 -2.73 21.16
C GLY A 208 -10.14 -3.62 20.01
N PHE A 209 -8.96 -3.35 19.47
CA PHE A 209 -8.31 -4.24 18.50
C PHE A 209 -7.62 -5.40 19.23
N ASP A 210 -7.67 -6.56 18.60
CA ASP A 210 -6.83 -7.69 18.95
C ASP A 210 -5.43 -7.49 18.34
N TRP A 211 -4.43 -7.26 19.20
CA TRP A 211 -3.04 -7.03 18.82
C TRP A 211 -2.32 -8.37 18.70
N ARG A 212 -1.95 -8.75 17.47
CA ARG A 212 -1.40 -10.07 17.15
C ARG A 212 0.12 -10.07 16.99
N GLU A 213 0.66 -11.27 16.89
CA GLU A 213 2.03 -11.48 16.42
C GLU A 213 2.14 -11.22 14.92
N ALA A 214 3.35 -10.79 14.48
CA ALA A 214 3.63 -10.58 13.07
C ALA A 214 3.51 -11.89 12.27
N GLY A 215 2.81 -11.83 11.16
CA GLY A 215 2.56 -12.99 10.30
C GLY A 215 1.56 -12.70 9.20
N CYS A 216 1.13 -13.71 8.47
CA CYS A 216 0.13 -13.57 7.42
C CYS A 216 -1.30 -13.55 7.95
N SER A 217 -1.62 -14.36 8.98
CA SER A 217 -2.93 -14.40 9.61
C SER A 217 -4.09 -14.37 8.58
N MET A 218 -5.08 -13.52 8.81
CA MET A 218 -6.25 -13.38 7.90
C MET A 218 -5.88 -12.91 6.48
N CYS A 219 -4.71 -12.34 6.23
CA CYS A 219 -4.31 -11.95 4.86
C CYS A 219 -4.39 -13.12 3.87
N LEU A 220 -4.12 -14.34 4.32
CA LEU A 220 -4.22 -15.58 3.53
C LEU A 220 -5.36 -16.48 3.96
N GLY A 221 -5.89 -16.31 5.17
CA GLY A 221 -6.91 -17.19 5.72
C GLY A 221 -6.46 -18.67 5.87
N MET A 222 -5.15 -18.90 6.07
CA MET A 222 -4.59 -20.25 6.18
C MET A 222 -4.46 -20.75 7.62
N ASN A 223 -4.88 -19.95 8.58
CA ASN A 223 -4.95 -20.26 10.01
C ASN A 223 -6.40 -20.07 10.50
N PRO A 224 -6.70 -20.27 11.78
CA PRO A 224 -8.04 -20.05 12.33
C PRO A 224 -8.58 -18.63 12.19
N ASP A 225 -7.70 -17.64 11.93
CA ASP A 225 -8.12 -16.24 11.66
C ASP A 225 -8.70 -16.16 10.25
N GLN A 226 -9.98 -16.44 10.12
CA GLN A 226 -10.72 -16.47 8.86
C GLN A 226 -12.06 -15.75 8.99
N LEU A 227 -12.62 -15.38 7.84
CA LEU A 227 -14.01 -14.98 7.72
C LEU A 227 -14.89 -16.22 7.64
N SER A 228 -16.00 -16.19 8.34
CA SER A 228 -17.09 -17.14 8.12
C SER A 228 -17.84 -16.78 6.82
N PRO A 229 -18.55 -17.76 6.19
CA PRO A 229 -19.35 -17.49 5.01
C PRO A 229 -20.32 -16.33 5.23
N GLY A 230 -20.30 -15.35 4.35
CA GLY A 230 -21.14 -14.16 4.43
C GLY A 230 -20.59 -13.01 5.29
N GLU A 231 -19.62 -13.25 6.18
CA GLU A 231 -18.98 -12.18 6.93
C GLU A 231 -18.23 -11.20 6.02
N ARG A 232 -18.31 -9.93 6.36
CA ARG A 232 -17.74 -8.82 5.59
C ARG A 232 -16.59 -8.16 6.33
N CYS A 233 -15.46 -8.02 5.67
CA CYS A 233 -14.23 -7.46 6.24
C CYS A 233 -13.79 -6.18 5.52
N ALA A 234 -13.51 -5.13 6.28
CA ALA A 234 -12.70 -4.00 5.84
C ALA A 234 -11.22 -4.38 6.05
N SER A 235 -10.46 -4.49 4.97
CA SER A 235 -9.15 -5.14 4.99
C SER A 235 -8.06 -4.30 4.32
N THR A 236 -6.87 -4.28 4.91
CA THR A 236 -5.66 -3.71 4.30
C THR A 236 -4.83 -4.74 3.52
N SER A 237 -5.37 -5.93 3.30
CA SER A 237 -4.79 -6.91 2.39
C SER A 237 -4.66 -6.33 0.97
N ASN A 238 -3.82 -6.91 0.13
CA ASN A 238 -3.63 -6.49 -1.25
C ASN A 238 -4.47 -7.29 -2.26
N ARG A 239 -5.19 -8.30 -1.82
CA ARG A 239 -6.03 -9.18 -2.66
C ARG A 239 -7.34 -9.52 -1.98
N ASN A 240 -8.42 -9.62 -2.76
CA ASN A 240 -9.77 -9.91 -2.28
C ASN A 240 -10.56 -10.88 -3.17
N PHE A 241 -9.86 -11.75 -3.92
CA PHE A 241 -10.55 -12.79 -4.67
C PHE A 241 -11.36 -13.72 -3.75
N GLU A 242 -12.34 -14.40 -4.31
CA GLU A 242 -13.25 -15.26 -3.58
C GLU A 242 -12.51 -16.28 -2.70
N GLY A 243 -12.90 -16.35 -1.44
CA GLY A 243 -12.31 -17.25 -0.45
C GLY A 243 -10.94 -16.84 0.11
N ARG A 244 -10.36 -15.69 -0.32
CA ARG A 244 -9.01 -15.26 0.09
C ARG A 244 -8.83 -15.19 1.62
N GLN A 245 -9.80 -14.64 2.32
CA GLN A 245 -9.76 -14.52 3.79
C GLN A 245 -10.66 -15.55 4.50
N GLY A 246 -11.11 -16.57 3.80
CA GLY A 246 -12.03 -17.62 4.27
C GLY A 246 -13.11 -17.91 3.25
N ALA A 247 -13.56 -19.16 3.18
CA ALA A 247 -14.59 -19.59 2.22
C ALA A 247 -15.89 -18.81 2.40
N GLY A 248 -16.36 -18.14 1.33
CA GLY A 248 -17.55 -17.30 1.34
C GLY A 248 -17.37 -15.97 2.08
N GLY A 249 -16.17 -15.63 2.52
CA GLY A 249 -15.83 -14.34 3.14
C GLY A 249 -15.84 -13.21 2.11
N ARG A 250 -16.28 -12.02 2.52
CA ARG A 250 -16.48 -10.84 1.68
C ARG A 250 -15.51 -9.75 2.07
N THR A 251 -14.52 -9.46 1.22
CA THR A 251 -13.40 -8.56 1.56
C THR A 251 -13.45 -7.29 0.75
N HIS A 252 -13.43 -6.15 1.44
CA HIS A 252 -13.24 -4.82 0.86
C HIS A 252 -11.82 -4.33 1.16
N LEU A 253 -11.02 -4.09 0.11
CA LEU A 253 -9.68 -3.55 0.25
C LEU A 253 -9.74 -2.04 0.46
N MET A 254 -8.92 -1.54 1.37
CA MET A 254 -8.80 -0.12 1.68
C MET A 254 -7.50 0.21 2.42
N SER A 255 -7.22 1.50 2.58
CA SER A 255 -6.04 1.95 3.33
C SER A 255 -6.17 1.66 4.83
N PRO A 256 -5.05 1.58 5.57
CA PRO A 256 -5.07 1.38 7.03
C PRO A 256 -5.90 2.41 7.79
N ALA A 257 -5.82 3.68 7.41
CA ALA A 257 -6.62 4.75 8.02
C ALA A 257 -8.13 4.56 7.76
N MET A 258 -8.52 4.13 6.54
CA MET A 258 -9.92 3.84 6.23
C MET A 258 -10.43 2.59 6.95
N ALA A 259 -9.61 1.55 7.09
CA ALA A 259 -9.94 0.36 7.86
C ALA A 259 -10.15 0.70 9.35
N ALA A 260 -9.31 1.57 9.90
CA ALA A 260 -9.47 2.08 11.27
C ALA A 260 -10.77 2.90 11.41
N ALA A 261 -11.11 3.74 10.43
CA ALA A 261 -12.37 4.48 10.41
C ALA A 261 -13.58 3.53 10.35
N ALA A 262 -13.52 2.51 9.51
CA ALA A 262 -14.55 1.48 9.40
C ALA A 262 -14.72 0.70 10.71
N ALA A 263 -13.63 0.41 11.42
CA ALA A 263 -13.69 -0.23 12.73
C ALA A 263 -14.51 0.59 13.75
N VAL A 264 -14.31 1.90 13.74
CA VAL A 264 -14.99 2.82 14.67
C VAL A 264 -16.49 2.93 14.35
N THR A 265 -16.86 3.08 13.09
CA THR A 265 -18.25 3.32 12.68
C THR A 265 -19.07 2.03 12.49
N GLY A 266 -18.40 0.93 12.13
CA GLY A 266 -19.04 -0.33 11.75
C GLY A 266 -19.50 -0.38 10.29
N TYR A 267 -19.11 0.61 9.48
CA TYR A 267 -19.45 0.75 8.07
C TYR A 267 -18.22 1.14 7.25
N LEU A 268 -18.23 0.91 5.94
CA LEU A 268 -17.24 1.51 5.06
C LEU A 268 -17.35 3.02 5.18
N THR A 269 -16.27 3.71 5.56
CA THR A 269 -16.35 5.09 6.00
C THR A 269 -15.27 5.96 5.35
N ASP A 270 -15.68 7.14 4.90
CA ASP A 270 -14.74 8.16 4.46
C ASP A 270 -13.97 8.69 5.68
N VAL A 271 -12.69 8.32 5.76
CA VAL A 271 -11.80 8.72 6.87
C VAL A 271 -11.71 10.25 7.04
N ARG A 272 -11.91 11.02 5.97
CA ARG A 272 -11.88 12.49 6.00
C ARG A 272 -12.96 13.05 6.90
N LYS A 273 -14.12 12.40 6.98
CA LYS A 273 -15.22 12.80 7.89
C LYS A 273 -14.83 12.65 9.35
N LEU A 274 -14.11 11.58 9.70
CA LEU A 274 -13.61 11.38 11.07
C LEU A 274 -12.50 12.37 11.43
N THR A 275 -11.61 12.69 10.50
CA THR A 275 -10.55 13.68 10.72
C THR A 275 -11.08 15.10 10.81
N ALA A 276 -12.12 15.42 10.07
CA ALA A 276 -12.79 16.71 10.12
C ALA A 276 -13.81 16.84 11.28
N GLY A 277 -14.17 15.74 11.93
CA GLY A 277 -15.20 15.73 12.97
C GLY A 277 -16.63 15.78 12.43
N ASP A 278 -16.84 15.44 11.17
CA ASP A 278 -18.15 15.59 10.49
C ASP A 278 -19.16 14.47 10.83
N LEU A 279 -18.73 13.44 11.56
CA LEU A 279 -19.62 12.35 11.97
C LEU A 279 -20.16 12.60 13.39
N PRO A 280 -21.49 12.60 13.58
CA PRO A 280 -22.10 12.73 14.91
C PRO A 280 -21.59 11.66 15.88
N GLY A 281 -21.18 12.06 17.06
CA GLY A 281 -20.65 11.15 18.09
C GLY A 281 -19.20 10.73 17.90
N PHE A 282 -18.55 11.15 16.81
CA PHE A 282 -17.14 10.88 16.52
C PHE A 282 -16.39 12.21 16.37
N PRO A 283 -15.82 12.76 17.44
CA PRO A 283 -15.05 14.00 17.37
C PRO A 283 -13.87 13.84 16.41
N ALA A 284 -13.41 14.95 15.84
CA ALA A 284 -12.20 14.95 15.01
C ALA A 284 -11.04 14.26 15.74
N ALA A 285 -10.19 13.57 14.97
CA ALA A 285 -8.94 13.08 15.52
C ALA A 285 -8.17 14.27 16.09
N THR A 286 -7.75 14.18 17.34
CA THR A 286 -6.88 15.20 17.92
C THR A 286 -5.62 15.23 17.08
N THR A 287 -5.30 16.40 16.50
CA THR A 287 -4.13 16.60 15.66
C THR A 287 -2.81 16.44 16.43
N GLN A 288 -2.89 16.34 17.75
CA GLN A 288 -1.78 16.19 18.69
C GLN A 288 -1.70 14.77 19.25
N TYR A 289 -1.66 13.78 18.40
CA TYR A 289 -0.94 12.58 18.76
C TYR A 289 0.50 12.79 18.28
N ASP A 290 1.29 13.44 19.12
CA ASP A 290 2.74 13.50 18.99
C ASP A 290 3.30 12.10 19.25
N LEU A 291 3.12 11.22 18.28
CA LEU A 291 3.98 10.05 18.19
C LEU A 291 5.39 10.64 18.02
N PRO A 292 6.31 10.37 18.95
CA PRO A 292 7.67 10.84 18.77
C PRO A 292 8.10 10.37 17.39
N GLU A 293 8.58 11.27 16.53
CA GLU A 293 9.39 10.94 15.37
C GLU A 293 10.68 10.29 15.86
N LYS A 294 10.54 9.12 16.45
CA LYS A 294 11.71 8.30 16.77
C LYS A 294 12.21 7.78 15.45
N ASP A 295 13.37 8.25 15.13
CA ASP A 295 14.18 7.82 14.02
C ASP A 295 14.06 6.29 13.87
N SER A 296 13.50 5.85 12.76
CA SER A 296 13.33 4.42 12.43
C SER A 296 14.67 3.64 12.44
N ARG A 297 15.79 4.35 12.60
CA ARG A 297 17.15 3.81 12.69
C ARG A 297 17.48 3.19 14.06
N MET A 298 16.72 3.49 15.12
CA MET A 298 17.09 3.11 16.49
C MET A 298 16.82 1.66 16.91
N PHE A 299 16.13 0.86 16.10
CA PHE A 299 15.65 -0.45 16.52
C PHE A 299 16.39 -1.66 15.93
N ILE A 300 17.59 -1.45 15.41
CA ILE A 300 18.30 -2.49 14.67
C ILE A 300 19.49 -3.08 15.47
N GLU A 301 19.81 -2.55 16.64
CA GLU A 301 21.03 -2.96 17.38
C GLU A 301 20.92 -4.26 18.18
N GLU A 302 19.74 -4.79 18.43
CA GLU A 302 19.60 -6.05 19.19
C GLU A 302 18.87 -7.13 18.39
N GLY A 303 19.58 -7.97 17.67
CA GLY A 303 19.04 -9.26 17.22
C GLY A 303 19.19 -9.66 15.77
N ILE A 304 20.13 -9.11 15.02
CA ILE A 304 20.46 -9.62 13.68
C ILE A 304 21.61 -10.63 13.80
N LEU A 305 21.29 -11.90 13.48
CA LEU A 305 22.29 -12.93 13.20
C LEU A 305 23.24 -12.43 12.12
N HIS A 306 24.52 -12.42 12.43
CA HIS A 306 25.57 -12.14 11.45
C HIS A 306 25.50 -13.16 10.32
N ALA A 307 24.97 -12.74 9.17
CA ALA A 307 25.21 -13.48 7.94
C ALA A 307 26.69 -13.30 7.54
N PRO A 308 27.41 -14.37 7.17
CA PRO A 308 28.78 -14.23 6.71
C PRO A 308 28.83 -13.34 5.47
N ALA A 309 29.82 -12.48 5.40
CA ALA A 309 30.07 -11.59 4.27
C ALA A 309 30.13 -12.43 2.97
N THR A 310 29.13 -12.28 2.13
CA THR A 310 29.15 -12.84 0.79
C THR A 310 30.13 -12.01 -0.06
N SER A 311 31.06 -12.72 -0.70
CA SER A 311 32.07 -12.19 -1.61
C SER A 311 31.51 -11.20 -2.63
N ALA A 312 32.24 -10.13 -2.87
CA ALA A 312 31.96 -9.11 -3.86
C ALA A 312 31.64 -9.70 -5.25
N PRO A 313 30.70 -9.10 -6.00
CA PRO A 313 30.48 -9.51 -7.38
C PRO A 313 31.71 -9.23 -8.24
N PRO A 314 31.95 -10.03 -9.29
CA PRO A 314 33.16 -9.93 -10.10
C PRO A 314 33.24 -8.57 -10.80
N SER A 315 34.41 -7.95 -10.75
CA SER A 315 34.72 -6.72 -11.45
C SER A 315 34.68 -6.95 -12.97
N SER A 316 33.70 -6.37 -13.64
CA SER A 316 33.75 -6.25 -15.09
C SER A 316 34.65 -5.08 -15.48
N SER A 317 35.80 -5.39 -16.06
CA SER A 317 36.64 -4.43 -16.75
C SER A 317 35.95 -3.97 -18.03
N ALA A 318 35.40 -2.78 -18.05
CA ALA A 318 34.94 -2.12 -19.27
C ALA A 318 35.82 -0.90 -19.51
N THR A 319 36.45 -0.95 -20.68
CA THR A 319 37.34 0.00 -21.32
C THR A 319 36.74 1.41 -21.40
N GLN A 320 37.56 2.36 -21.02
CA GLN A 320 37.30 3.79 -21.20
C GLN A 320 37.22 4.16 -22.68
N ASN A 321 36.23 4.92 -23.07
CA ASN A 321 36.38 5.93 -24.13
C ASN A 321 35.60 7.17 -23.77
N ALA A 322 36.36 8.24 -23.55
CA ALA A 322 35.88 9.56 -23.31
C ALA A 322 35.54 10.27 -24.63
N SER A 323 34.49 11.02 -24.67
CA SER A 323 34.49 12.31 -25.33
C SER A 323 33.41 13.22 -24.79
N ALA A 324 33.86 14.43 -24.47
CA ALA A 324 33.06 15.53 -23.96
C ALA A 324 32.17 16.11 -25.06
N ASN A 325 30.99 16.64 -24.72
CA ASN A 325 30.62 18.02 -25.01
C ASN A 325 29.20 18.39 -24.54
N GLY A 326 29.10 19.58 -23.99
CA GLY A 326 28.00 20.49 -24.21
C GLY A 326 26.89 20.54 -23.18
N ALA A 327 27.05 21.43 -22.23
CA ALA A 327 25.96 21.98 -21.42
C ALA A 327 24.84 22.55 -22.28
N ASN A 328 23.61 22.23 -21.95
CA ASN A 328 22.49 23.14 -22.17
C ASN A 328 21.43 22.90 -21.08
N ASP A 329 21.41 23.86 -20.19
CA ASP A 329 20.41 24.07 -19.17
C ASP A 329 19.08 24.42 -19.86
N LYS A 330 18.09 23.54 -19.77
CA LYS A 330 16.70 23.87 -20.00
C LYS A 330 15.87 23.32 -18.85
N SER A 331 15.45 24.23 -18.01
CA SER A 331 14.40 24.04 -17.01
C SER A 331 13.20 23.31 -17.63
N VAL A 332 13.02 22.06 -17.27
CA VAL A 332 11.82 21.30 -17.59
C VAL A 332 10.80 21.59 -16.48
N ASN A 333 9.68 22.16 -16.90
CA ASN A 333 8.51 22.33 -16.04
C ASN A 333 8.07 20.97 -15.52
N ASP A 334 8.22 20.77 -14.22
CA ASP A 334 7.70 19.63 -13.49
C ASP A 334 6.18 19.76 -13.38
N ASN A 335 5.46 19.06 -14.22
CA ASN A 335 4.03 18.85 -14.03
C ASN A 335 3.74 17.36 -13.96
N ASP A 336 3.21 16.96 -12.79
CA ASP A 336 2.28 15.88 -12.52
C ASP A 336 2.78 14.42 -12.58
N GLY A 337 2.22 13.61 -11.66
CA GLY A 337 2.53 12.19 -11.48
C GLY A 337 2.40 11.39 -12.78
N GLN A 338 3.46 10.69 -13.14
CA GLN A 338 3.52 9.87 -14.35
C GLN A 338 3.75 8.41 -13.98
N VAL A 339 3.03 7.51 -14.63
CA VAL A 339 3.27 6.07 -14.55
C VAL A 339 3.77 5.60 -15.91
N TYR A 340 4.92 4.95 -15.93
CA TYR A 340 5.54 4.42 -17.14
C TYR A 340 5.43 2.90 -17.13
N ALA A 341 5.06 2.30 -18.25
CA ALA A 341 5.00 0.86 -18.42
C ALA A 341 5.77 0.45 -19.68
N SER A 342 6.71 -0.48 -19.54
CA SER A 342 7.38 -1.14 -20.65
C SER A 342 6.86 -2.57 -20.78
N ALA A 343 6.43 -2.97 -21.99
CA ALA A 343 6.14 -4.35 -22.33
C ALA A 343 7.43 -4.96 -22.91
N GLY A 344 7.99 -5.95 -22.23
CA GLY A 344 9.07 -6.74 -22.80
C GLY A 344 8.51 -7.73 -23.83
N ASP A 345 9.06 -7.76 -25.02
CA ASP A 345 8.74 -8.75 -26.05
C ASP A 345 8.94 -10.15 -25.50
N ALA A 346 7.86 -10.92 -25.41
CA ALA A 346 7.90 -12.35 -25.20
C ALA A 346 7.78 -13.03 -26.58
N SER A 347 8.84 -12.94 -27.39
CA SER A 347 9.01 -13.83 -28.53
C SER A 347 10.20 -14.75 -28.29
N GLU A 348 9.88 -16.07 -28.38
CA GLU A 348 10.78 -17.22 -28.58
C GLU A 348 11.44 -17.83 -27.32
N SER A 349 10.90 -18.89 -26.81
CA SER A 349 11.22 -20.31 -27.02
C SER A 349 10.42 -21.19 -26.07
#